data_6377d4a14bad76830b91306804e2e006
#
_entry.id   6377d4a14bad76830b91306804e2e006
#
_cell.length_a   1.000
_cell.length_b   1.000
_cell.length_c   1.000
_cell.angle_alpha   90.00
_cell.angle_beta   90.00
_cell.angle_gamma   90.00
#
_symmetry.space_group_name_H-M   'P 1'
#
loop_
_entity.id
_entity.type
_entity.pdbx_description
1 polymer ?
#
loop_
_entity_poly.entity_id
_entity_poly.type
_entity_poly.pdbx_seq_one_letter_code
_entity_poly.pdbx_strand_id
1 'polypeptide(L)'
;LLGSRGLGDVYKRQELYLKRLVVGGFEKVFEINRNFRNEGLSTRHNPEFTMLEFYTAFVDSNFQMDFVERMFKTIVKNLASKYKIFKKSFLKLSMDDAIIKNTSLKKKDLLDSKQLKDFCKKQNIKVENKASISIIKNEIFEACVENKLIEPTFITDYPIEISPLAKASISNPDIAERFELFIDGKEIANGFSELNDPEDQAKRFKDQVAKKDSGDKEAMHFDEDYIEALEHGLPPCAGVGIGIDRLTMLITGTESIRDVCLLYTS
;
A
#
# COMPACT_ATOMS: atom_id res chain seq x y z
N LEU A 1 -2.64 11.77 17.73
CA LEU A 1 -3.23 11.31 16.47
C LEU A 1 -2.13 10.94 15.51
N LEU A 2 -1.74 9.68 15.55
CA LEU A 2 -0.96 9.08 14.48
C LEU A 2 -1.99 8.66 13.42
N GLY A 3 -2.05 9.40 12.31
CA GLY A 3 -2.78 8.98 11.14
C GLY A 3 -2.37 7.55 10.76
N SER A 4 -3.27 6.82 10.12
CA SER A 4 -3.00 5.48 9.58
C SER A 4 -1.88 5.64 8.52
N ARG A 5 -0.64 5.61 8.99
CA ARG A 5 0.52 5.63 8.10
C ARG A 5 0.64 4.23 7.55
N GLY A 6 0.43 4.14 6.25
CA GLY A 6 0.39 2.91 5.51
C GLY A 6 1.53 1.95 5.87
N LEU A 7 1.34 0.68 5.59
CA LEU A 7 2.23 -0.48 5.79
C LEU A 7 3.73 -0.27 5.40
N GLY A 8 4.22 0.97 5.36
CA GLY A 8 5.42 1.41 4.63
C GLY A 8 6.81 1.11 5.18
N ASP A 9 7.07 0.99 6.47
CA ASP A 9 8.42 1.32 6.92
C ASP A 9 9.35 0.16 7.35
N VAL A 10 8.87 -0.90 7.94
CA VAL A 10 9.71 -2.10 8.23
C VAL A 10 9.59 -3.14 7.12
N TYR A 11 8.51 -3.11 6.38
CA TYR A 11 8.22 -3.88 5.19
C TYR A 11 9.30 -3.82 4.11
N LYS A 12 9.95 -2.68 3.96
CA LYS A 12 10.92 -2.39 2.89
C LYS A 12 12.17 -3.26 2.91
N ARG A 13 12.57 -3.83 4.05
CA ARG A 13 13.78 -4.68 4.11
C ARG A 13 13.55 -6.08 3.56
N GLN A 14 12.42 -6.70 3.87
CA GLN A 14 12.10 -8.05 3.38
C GLN A 14 11.75 -8.03 1.90
N GLU A 15 10.99 -7.03 1.47
CA GLU A 15 10.68 -6.75 0.09
C GLU A 15 11.93 -6.79 -0.79
N LEU A 16 13.00 -6.12 -0.39
CA LEU A 16 14.23 -6.06 -1.16
C LEU A 16 14.91 -7.45 -1.29
N TYR A 17 14.82 -8.30 -0.26
CA TYR A 17 15.37 -9.67 -0.32
C TYR A 17 14.58 -10.56 -1.27
N LEU A 18 13.24 -10.52 -1.24
CA LEU A 18 12.42 -11.30 -2.15
C LEU A 18 12.62 -10.88 -3.62
N LYS A 19 12.78 -9.57 -3.87
CA LYS A 19 13.12 -9.06 -5.21
C LYS A 19 14.48 -9.56 -5.71
N ARG A 20 15.47 -9.68 -4.83
CA ARG A 20 16.78 -10.29 -5.19
C ARG A 20 16.64 -11.74 -5.63
N LEU A 21 15.72 -12.52 -5.06
CA LEU A 21 15.42 -13.88 -5.54
C LEU A 21 14.84 -13.84 -6.96
N VAL A 22 13.99 -12.84 -7.28
CA VAL A 22 13.49 -12.68 -8.65
C VAL A 22 14.60 -12.32 -9.61
N VAL A 23 15.55 -11.43 -9.23
CA VAL A 23 16.78 -11.16 -9.99
C VAL A 23 17.58 -12.46 -10.20
N GLY A 24 17.66 -13.32 -9.19
CA GLY A 24 18.31 -14.63 -9.24
C GLY A 24 17.61 -15.68 -10.10
N GLY A 25 16.48 -15.32 -10.77
CA GLY A 25 15.78 -16.19 -11.73
C GLY A 25 14.58 -16.96 -11.16
N PHE A 26 14.16 -16.69 -9.92
CA PHE A 26 12.92 -17.26 -9.40
C PHE A 26 11.72 -16.49 -9.98
N GLU A 27 10.91 -17.17 -10.78
CA GLU A 27 9.73 -16.53 -11.40
C GLU A 27 8.61 -16.20 -10.40
N LYS A 28 8.53 -16.96 -9.31
CA LYS A 28 7.51 -16.80 -8.27
C LYS A 28 8.13 -17.04 -6.91
N VAL A 29 7.99 -16.10 -6.03
CA VAL A 29 8.48 -16.19 -4.65
C VAL A 29 7.40 -15.72 -3.71
N PHE A 30 7.32 -16.30 -2.51
CA PHE A 30 6.46 -15.82 -1.46
C PHE A 30 7.07 -16.11 -0.08
N GLU A 31 6.65 -15.33 0.89
CA GLU A 31 6.97 -15.53 2.29
C GLU A 31 5.76 -15.18 3.16
N ILE A 32 5.54 -15.96 4.21
CA ILE A 32 4.62 -15.61 5.29
C ILE A 32 5.47 -15.45 6.54
N ASN A 33 5.55 -14.23 7.06
CA ASN A 33 6.40 -13.96 8.20
C ASN A 33 5.80 -12.90 9.14
N ARG A 34 6.49 -12.69 10.25
CA ARG A 34 6.17 -11.67 11.24
C ARG A 34 6.93 -10.39 10.96
N ASN A 35 6.18 -9.30 10.95
CA ASN A 35 6.71 -7.96 10.78
C ASN A 35 6.55 -7.18 12.08
N PHE A 36 7.51 -6.29 12.34
CA PHE A 36 7.49 -5.40 13.48
C PHE A 36 7.49 -3.95 12.98
N ARG A 37 6.54 -3.16 13.50
CA ARG A 37 6.47 -1.73 13.26
C ARG A 37 6.32 -0.99 14.57
N ASN A 38 7.00 0.15 14.68
CA ASN A 38 6.84 1.04 15.81
C ASN A 38 5.56 1.88 15.69
N GLU A 39 4.43 1.19 15.55
CA GLU A 39 3.10 1.80 15.51
C GLU A 39 2.43 1.72 16.89
N GLY A 40 1.56 2.70 17.18
CA GLY A 40 0.77 2.69 18.40
C GLY A 40 -0.20 1.51 18.44
N LEU A 41 -0.51 1.03 19.65
CA LEU A 41 -1.51 -0.01 19.87
C LEU A 41 -2.93 0.53 19.61
N SER A 42 -3.70 -0.16 18.77
CA SER A 42 -5.13 0.13 18.54
C SER A 42 -5.90 -1.17 18.26
N THR A 43 -7.18 -1.08 18.00
CA THR A 43 -7.98 -2.24 17.55
C THR A 43 -7.57 -2.71 16.15
N ARG A 44 -6.88 -1.89 15.37
CA ARG A 44 -6.48 -2.15 13.99
C ARG A 44 -4.97 -2.30 13.80
N HIS A 45 -4.17 -1.91 14.80
CA HIS A 45 -2.71 -1.89 14.74
C HIS A 45 -2.11 -2.61 15.94
N ASN A 46 -1.17 -3.49 15.66
CA ASN A 46 -0.32 -4.16 16.63
C ASN A 46 1.13 -4.02 16.18
N PRO A 47 2.09 -3.75 17.10
CA PRO A 47 3.50 -3.63 16.73
C PRO A 47 4.07 -4.86 16.02
N GLU A 48 3.57 -6.04 16.33
CA GLU A 48 3.87 -7.29 15.65
C GLU A 48 2.63 -7.78 14.90
N PHE A 49 2.79 -8.15 13.63
CA PHE A 49 1.72 -8.67 12.80
C PHE A 49 2.28 -9.61 11.72
N THR A 50 1.41 -10.45 11.17
CA THR A 50 1.77 -11.41 10.13
C THR A 50 1.45 -10.88 8.76
N MET A 51 2.39 -11.00 7.82
CA MET A 51 2.20 -10.65 6.42
C MET A 51 2.47 -11.84 5.50
N LEU A 52 1.70 -11.92 4.43
CA LEU A 52 2.06 -12.66 3.23
C LEU A 52 2.58 -11.67 2.20
N GLU A 53 3.81 -11.89 1.73
CA GLU A 53 4.39 -11.20 0.58
C GLU A 53 4.64 -12.17 -0.55
N PHE A 54 4.37 -11.76 -1.78
CA PHE A 54 4.70 -12.55 -2.96
C PHE A 54 4.99 -11.68 -4.17
N TYR A 55 5.85 -12.19 -5.04
CA TYR A 55 6.28 -11.56 -6.29
C TYR A 55 6.13 -12.54 -7.43
N THR A 56 5.72 -12.04 -8.58
CA THR A 56 5.59 -12.81 -9.82
C THR A 56 6.27 -12.07 -10.95
N ALA A 57 7.23 -12.73 -11.60
CA ALA A 57 7.90 -12.21 -12.78
C ALA A 57 6.97 -12.19 -14.00
N PHE A 58 7.24 -11.28 -14.93
CA PHE A 58 6.56 -11.13 -16.22
C PHE A 58 5.05 -10.77 -16.13
N VAL A 59 4.65 -10.13 -15.03
CA VAL A 59 3.30 -9.63 -14.81
C VAL A 59 3.33 -8.20 -14.30
N ASP A 60 2.16 -7.53 -14.31
CA ASP A 60 1.94 -6.17 -13.82
C ASP A 60 0.99 -6.13 -12.61
N SER A 61 0.74 -4.93 -12.11
CA SER A 61 -0.19 -4.69 -11.00
C SER A 61 -1.63 -5.12 -11.30
N ASN A 62 -2.07 -5.06 -12.57
CA ASN A 62 -3.42 -5.49 -12.94
C ASN A 62 -3.58 -6.99 -12.80
N PHE A 63 -2.57 -7.77 -13.23
CA PHE A 63 -2.57 -9.21 -13.01
C PHE A 63 -2.65 -9.55 -11.52
N GLN A 64 -1.91 -8.82 -10.68
CA GLN A 64 -1.91 -9.05 -9.24
C GLN A 64 -3.26 -8.70 -8.58
N MET A 65 -3.93 -7.63 -9.00
CA MET A 65 -5.29 -7.33 -8.52
C MET A 65 -6.25 -8.49 -8.82
N ASP A 66 -6.22 -9.01 -10.04
CA ASP A 66 -7.08 -10.14 -10.44
C ASP A 66 -6.70 -11.43 -9.71
N PHE A 67 -5.40 -11.65 -9.44
CA PHE A 67 -4.93 -12.78 -8.66
C PHE A 67 -5.40 -12.71 -7.20
N VAL A 68 -5.25 -11.56 -6.54
CA VAL A 68 -5.69 -11.32 -5.16
C VAL A 68 -7.21 -11.52 -5.04
N GLU A 69 -7.99 -11.00 -5.96
CA GLU A 69 -9.44 -11.20 -5.96
C GLU A 69 -9.81 -12.69 -6.03
N ARG A 70 -9.21 -13.45 -6.95
CA ARG A 70 -9.45 -14.91 -7.08
C ARG A 70 -8.99 -15.66 -5.83
N MET A 71 -7.84 -15.33 -5.27
CA MET A 71 -7.31 -15.93 -4.06
C MET A 71 -8.26 -15.72 -2.88
N PHE A 72 -8.72 -14.50 -2.64
CA PHE A 72 -9.65 -14.21 -1.54
C PHE A 72 -10.97 -14.93 -1.69
N LYS A 73 -11.55 -14.95 -2.90
CA LYS A 73 -12.77 -15.72 -3.20
C LYS A 73 -12.60 -17.21 -2.93
N THR A 74 -11.43 -17.76 -3.27
CA THR A 74 -11.11 -19.19 -3.04
C THR A 74 -10.96 -19.50 -1.55
N ILE A 75 -10.25 -18.67 -0.79
CA ILE A 75 -10.07 -18.82 0.66
C ILE A 75 -11.43 -18.81 1.35
N VAL A 76 -12.25 -17.80 1.09
CA VAL A 76 -13.56 -17.65 1.72
C VAL A 76 -14.50 -18.81 1.37
N LYS A 77 -14.47 -19.30 0.13
CA LYS A 77 -15.25 -20.49 -0.30
C LYS A 77 -14.83 -21.73 0.48
N ASN A 78 -13.52 -21.97 0.62
CA ASN A 78 -12.98 -23.17 1.27
C ASN A 78 -13.20 -23.16 2.79
N LEU A 79 -13.21 -21.97 3.41
CA LEU A 79 -13.48 -21.83 4.84
C LEU A 79 -14.98 -21.87 5.19
N ALA A 80 -15.86 -22.11 4.22
CA ALA A 80 -17.31 -22.03 4.39
C ALA A 80 -17.77 -20.74 5.11
N SER A 81 -17.04 -19.68 4.93
CA SER A 81 -17.26 -18.41 5.59
C SER A 81 -18.64 -17.84 5.25
N LYS A 82 -19.33 -17.31 6.27
CA LYS A 82 -20.60 -16.61 6.10
C LYS A 82 -20.41 -15.21 5.47
N TYR A 83 -19.18 -14.80 5.21
CA TYR A 83 -18.85 -13.46 4.70
C TYR A 83 -19.27 -13.34 3.22
N LYS A 84 -20.41 -12.70 3.01
CA LYS A 84 -20.98 -12.51 1.66
C LYS A 84 -20.28 -11.44 0.82
N ILE A 85 -19.43 -10.60 1.44
CA ILE A 85 -18.77 -9.46 0.82
C ILE A 85 -17.90 -9.84 -0.39
N PHE A 86 -17.37 -11.06 -0.41
CA PHE A 86 -16.52 -11.56 -1.49
C PHE A 86 -17.28 -12.17 -2.69
N LYS A 87 -18.61 -12.18 -2.68
CA LYS A 87 -19.40 -12.78 -3.76
C LYS A 87 -19.42 -11.96 -5.04
N LYS A 88 -19.29 -10.63 -4.91
CA LYS A 88 -19.24 -9.71 -6.05
C LYS A 88 -17.82 -9.55 -6.57
N SER A 89 -17.65 -9.00 -7.78
CA SER A 89 -16.36 -8.50 -8.25
C SER A 89 -15.92 -7.32 -7.42
N PHE A 90 -14.61 -7.23 -7.17
CA PHE A 90 -14.05 -6.10 -6.44
C PHE A 90 -14.12 -4.83 -7.30
N LEU A 91 -14.42 -3.72 -6.67
CA LEU A 91 -14.44 -2.43 -7.34
C LEU A 91 -13.01 -1.97 -7.65
N LYS A 92 -12.84 -1.21 -8.71
CA LYS A 92 -11.57 -0.51 -9.03
C LYS A 92 -11.88 0.98 -9.16
N LEU A 93 -11.20 1.81 -8.41
CA LEU A 93 -11.33 3.28 -8.42
C LEU A 93 -9.94 3.91 -8.36
N SER A 94 -9.74 5.00 -9.11
CA SER A 94 -8.56 5.84 -8.88
C SER A 94 -8.66 6.55 -7.53
N MET A 95 -7.52 6.94 -6.94
CA MET A 95 -7.51 7.75 -5.72
C MET A 95 -8.31 9.04 -5.90
N ASP A 96 -8.16 9.72 -7.03
CA ASP A 96 -8.88 10.95 -7.34
C ASP A 96 -10.40 10.72 -7.40
N ASP A 97 -10.86 9.67 -8.09
CA ASP A 97 -12.29 9.33 -8.16
C ASP A 97 -12.85 8.94 -6.79
N ALA A 98 -12.05 8.23 -5.98
CA ALA A 98 -12.44 7.89 -4.62
C ALA A 98 -12.60 9.14 -3.74
N ILE A 99 -11.70 10.12 -3.83
CA ILE A 99 -11.80 11.41 -3.14
C ILE A 99 -13.05 12.17 -3.60
N ILE A 100 -13.26 12.30 -4.92
CA ILE A 100 -14.42 13.02 -5.48
C ILE A 100 -15.73 12.37 -5.02
N LYS A 101 -15.80 11.04 -5.04
CA LYS A 101 -17.01 10.29 -4.65
C LYS A 101 -17.37 10.45 -3.17
N ASN A 102 -16.38 10.60 -2.30
CA ASN A 102 -16.54 10.54 -0.84
C ASN A 102 -16.40 11.90 -0.14
N THR A 103 -16.07 12.96 -0.88
CA THR A 103 -15.93 14.33 -0.35
C THR A 103 -16.72 15.33 -1.16
N SER A 104 -16.66 16.62 -0.78
CA SER A 104 -17.26 17.72 -1.57
C SER A 104 -16.33 18.27 -2.66
N LEU A 105 -15.12 17.73 -2.80
CA LEU A 105 -14.13 18.16 -3.80
C LEU A 105 -14.54 17.71 -5.20
N LYS A 106 -14.23 18.55 -6.19
CA LYS A 106 -14.45 18.26 -7.62
C LYS A 106 -13.10 18.04 -8.30
N LYS A 107 -13.09 17.43 -9.47
CA LYS A 107 -11.88 17.15 -10.25
C LYS A 107 -10.96 18.36 -10.40
N LYS A 108 -11.51 19.55 -10.65
CA LYS A 108 -10.74 20.80 -10.77
C LYS A 108 -10.04 21.19 -9.46
N ASP A 109 -10.68 20.91 -8.31
CA ASP A 109 -10.18 21.28 -6.99
C ASP A 109 -8.95 20.42 -6.61
N LEU A 110 -8.85 19.20 -7.14
CA LEU A 110 -7.71 18.29 -6.92
C LEU A 110 -6.41 18.75 -7.58
N LEU A 111 -6.47 19.74 -8.47
CA LEU A 111 -5.32 20.35 -9.11
C LEU A 111 -4.90 21.69 -8.46
N ASP A 112 -5.65 22.14 -7.45
CA ASP A 112 -5.43 23.44 -6.79
C ASP A 112 -5.01 23.23 -5.32
N SER A 113 -3.73 23.44 -5.03
CA SER A 113 -3.17 23.32 -3.69
C SER A 113 -3.89 24.18 -2.65
N LYS A 114 -4.41 25.36 -3.02
CA LYS A 114 -5.13 26.24 -2.11
C LYS A 114 -6.50 25.64 -1.74
N GLN A 115 -7.24 25.15 -2.74
CA GLN A 115 -8.54 24.50 -2.50
C GLN A 115 -8.40 23.26 -1.61
N LEU A 116 -7.37 22.44 -1.85
CA LEU A 116 -7.08 21.27 -1.04
C LEU A 116 -6.72 21.65 0.41
N LYS A 117 -5.86 22.66 0.61
CA LYS A 117 -5.50 23.15 1.95
C LYS A 117 -6.71 23.76 2.69
N ASP A 118 -7.56 24.50 1.99
CA ASP A 118 -8.79 25.04 2.57
C ASP A 118 -9.78 23.93 2.96
N PHE A 119 -9.86 22.86 2.15
CA PHE A 119 -10.63 21.67 2.52
C PHE A 119 -10.05 20.98 3.75
N CYS A 120 -8.73 20.75 3.81
CA CYS A 120 -8.05 20.17 4.97
C CYS A 120 -8.33 20.97 6.25
N LYS A 121 -8.25 22.29 6.19
CA LYS A 121 -8.58 23.17 7.35
C LYS A 121 -10.01 22.96 7.82
N LYS A 122 -10.98 22.89 6.89
CA LYS A 122 -12.41 22.67 7.22
C LYS A 122 -12.66 21.30 7.85
N GLN A 123 -11.88 20.29 7.46
CA GLN A 123 -12.00 18.92 7.96
C GLN A 123 -11.08 18.63 9.16
N ASN A 124 -10.32 19.63 9.66
CA ASN A 124 -9.31 19.49 10.72
C ASN A 124 -8.20 18.48 10.37
N ILE A 125 -7.88 18.32 9.08
CA ILE A 125 -6.78 17.50 8.61
C ILE A 125 -5.50 18.33 8.70
N LYS A 126 -4.48 17.77 9.37
CA LYS A 126 -3.18 18.43 9.52
C LYS A 126 -2.33 18.14 8.28
N VAL A 127 -1.92 19.18 7.59
CA VAL A 127 -0.97 19.11 6.47
C VAL A 127 0.14 20.13 6.66
N GLU A 128 1.33 19.78 6.26
CA GLU A 128 2.47 20.70 6.31
C GLU A 128 2.29 21.86 5.33
N ASN A 129 2.81 23.04 5.69
CA ASN A 129 2.69 24.23 4.83
C ASN A 129 3.31 24.04 3.44
N LYS A 130 4.37 23.25 3.34
CA LYS A 130 5.10 22.96 2.10
C LYS A 130 4.69 21.65 1.42
N ALA A 131 3.66 20.97 1.92
CA ALA A 131 3.20 19.71 1.34
C ALA A 131 2.80 19.89 -0.14
N SER A 132 3.23 18.94 -0.97
CA SER A 132 2.83 18.84 -2.37
C SER A 132 1.33 18.53 -2.51
N ILE A 133 0.77 18.74 -3.69
CA ILE A 133 -0.61 18.35 -4.01
C ILE A 133 -0.80 16.84 -3.76
N SER A 134 0.18 16.03 -4.10
CA SER A 134 0.17 14.56 -3.93
C SER A 134 0.05 14.17 -2.46
N ILE A 135 0.86 14.77 -1.59
CA ILE A 135 0.81 14.53 -0.15
C ILE A 135 -0.54 14.99 0.42
N ILE A 136 -1.03 16.17 0.04
CA ILE A 136 -2.31 16.68 0.55
C ILE A 136 -3.47 15.76 0.12
N LYS A 137 -3.46 15.26 -1.12
CA LYS A 137 -4.46 14.31 -1.61
C LYS A 137 -4.44 13.01 -0.81
N ASN A 138 -3.24 12.50 -0.50
CA ASN A 138 -3.10 11.30 0.32
C ASN A 138 -3.68 11.50 1.73
N GLU A 139 -3.35 12.60 2.40
CA GLU A 139 -3.91 12.95 3.72
C GLU A 139 -5.45 13.07 3.69
N ILE A 140 -6.00 13.64 2.62
CA ILE A 140 -7.46 13.71 2.44
C ILE A 140 -8.05 12.31 2.23
N PHE A 141 -7.39 11.46 1.45
CA PHE A 141 -7.82 10.11 1.20
C PHE A 141 -7.86 9.30 2.51
N GLU A 142 -6.77 9.28 3.26
CA GLU A 142 -6.68 8.59 4.55
C GLU A 142 -7.75 9.07 5.54
N ALA A 143 -7.89 10.38 5.70
CA ALA A 143 -8.80 10.95 6.69
C ALA A 143 -10.29 10.84 6.32
N CYS A 144 -10.64 10.91 5.02
CA CYS A 144 -12.02 11.10 4.58
C CYS A 144 -12.60 9.95 3.76
N VAL A 145 -11.77 9.06 3.21
CA VAL A 145 -12.19 8.06 2.22
C VAL A 145 -12.04 6.64 2.74
N GLU A 146 -10.88 6.26 3.28
CA GLU A 146 -10.57 4.87 3.66
C GLU A 146 -11.66 4.19 4.47
N ASN A 147 -12.13 4.85 5.53
CA ASN A 147 -13.14 4.32 6.44
C ASN A 147 -14.53 4.16 5.80
N LYS A 148 -14.75 4.69 4.60
CA LYS A 148 -15.98 4.57 3.83
C LYS A 148 -15.93 3.46 2.78
N LEU A 149 -14.77 2.85 2.56
CA LEU A 149 -14.57 1.77 1.61
C LEU A 149 -15.00 0.42 2.22
N ILE A 150 -16.29 0.21 2.32
CA ILE A 150 -16.86 -0.99 2.97
C ILE A 150 -16.79 -2.20 2.03
N GLU A 151 -17.22 -2.06 0.78
CA GLU A 151 -17.13 -3.14 -0.21
C GLU A 151 -15.67 -3.30 -0.69
N PRO A 152 -15.24 -4.52 -1.08
CA PRO A 152 -13.88 -4.74 -1.59
C PRO A 152 -13.58 -3.81 -2.76
N THR A 153 -12.63 -2.91 -2.56
CA THR A 153 -12.30 -1.86 -3.52
C THR A 153 -10.79 -1.74 -3.67
N PHE A 154 -10.30 -1.96 -4.87
CA PHE A 154 -8.94 -1.58 -5.24
C PHE A 154 -8.90 -0.07 -5.51
N ILE A 155 -8.03 0.62 -4.81
CA ILE A 155 -7.67 2.01 -5.10
C ILE A 155 -6.40 1.98 -5.92
N THR A 156 -6.40 2.68 -7.07
CA THR A 156 -5.29 2.76 -8.02
C THR A 156 -4.82 4.20 -8.19
N ASP A 157 -3.83 4.40 -9.04
CA ASP A 157 -3.36 5.73 -9.44
C ASP A 157 -2.82 6.56 -8.27
N TYR A 158 -2.06 5.88 -7.40
CA TYR A 158 -1.32 6.55 -6.32
C TYR A 158 -0.24 7.46 -6.91
N PRO A 159 -0.01 8.64 -6.31
CA PRO A 159 1.10 9.50 -6.71
C PRO A 159 2.45 8.79 -6.60
N ILE A 160 3.32 9.00 -7.60
CA ILE A 160 4.65 8.42 -7.62
C ILE A 160 5.51 8.91 -6.45
N GLU A 161 5.28 10.12 -5.99
CA GLU A 161 6.01 10.75 -4.88
C GLU A 161 5.91 9.98 -3.56
N ILE A 162 4.78 9.27 -3.35
CA ILE A 162 4.53 8.45 -2.15
C ILE A 162 4.69 6.94 -2.44
N SER A 163 5.26 6.59 -3.58
CA SER A 163 5.42 5.20 -4.04
C SER A 163 6.84 4.92 -4.55
N PRO A 164 7.86 5.04 -3.66
CA PRO A 164 9.28 5.09 -4.09
C PRO A 164 9.79 3.79 -4.73
N LEU A 165 9.15 2.66 -4.53
CA LEU A 165 9.55 1.36 -5.06
C LEU A 165 8.67 0.89 -6.24
N ALA A 166 7.60 1.64 -6.54
CA ALA A 166 6.69 1.31 -7.62
C ALA A 166 7.14 1.91 -8.96
N LYS A 167 6.87 1.19 -10.03
CA LYS A 167 7.08 1.67 -11.39
C LYS A 167 6.11 2.81 -11.69
N ALA A 168 6.60 3.84 -12.38
CA ALA A 168 5.74 4.89 -12.90
C ALA A 168 4.90 4.38 -14.07
N SER A 169 3.65 4.86 -14.18
CA SER A 169 2.80 4.56 -15.32
C SER A 169 3.37 5.19 -16.60
N ILE A 170 3.35 4.43 -17.69
CA ILE A 170 3.82 4.90 -18.99
C ILE A 170 2.94 6.06 -19.51
N SER A 171 1.65 6.02 -19.22
CA SER A 171 0.69 7.03 -19.69
C SER A 171 0.73 8.32 -18.87
N ASN A 172 1.14 8.24 -17.61
CA ASN A 172 1.27 9.39 -16.71
C ASN A 172 2.38 9.15 -15.69
N PRO A 173 3.58 9.72 -15.89
CA PRO A 173 4.72 9.52 -15.01
C PRO A 173 4.55 10.00 -13.56
N ASP A 174 3.56 10.85 -13.29
CA ASP A 174 3.26 11.32 -11.93
C ASP A 174 2.48 10.29 -11.10
N ILE A 175 2.05 9.19 -11.74
CA ILE A 175 1.25 8.12 -11.15
C ILE A 175 2.07 6.83 -11.09
N ALA A 176 1.98 6.11 -9.96
CA ALA A 176 2.54 4.79 -9.80
C ALA A 176 1.57 3.70 -10.30
N GLU A 177 2.09 2.64 -10.90
CA GLU A 177 1.37 1.39 -11.15
C GLU A 177 1.19 0.61 -9.83
N ARG A 178 0.43 1.20 -8.89
CA ARG A 178 0.20 0.73 -7.52
C ARG A 178 -1.29 0.63 -7.25
N PHE A 179 -1.64 -0.34 -6.42
CA PHE A 179 -2.97 -0.46 -5.85
C PHE A 179 -2.91 -0.76 -4.36
N GLU A 180 -3.96 -0.37 -3.66
CA GLU A 180 -4.28 -0.87 -2.32
C GLU A 180 -5.69 -1.44 -2.32
N LEU A 181 -5.89 -2.54 -1.61
CA LEU A 181 -7.20 -3.17 -1.44
C LEU A 181 -7.78 -2.79 -0.09
N PHE A 182 -8.90 -2.12 -0.11
CA PHE A 182 -9.69 -1.79 1.08
C PHE A 182 -10.92 -2.67 1.18
N ILE A 183 -11.20 -3.15 2.40
CA ILE A 183 -12.41 -3.92 2.73
C ILE A 183 -12.82 -3.52 4.16
N ASP A 184 -14.08 -3.19 4.36
CA ASP A 184 -14.62 -2.78 5.66
C ASP A 184 -13.83 -1.63 6.30
N GLY A 185 -13.44 -0.64 5.48
CA GLY A 185 -12.68 0.53 5.90
C GLY A 185 -11.26 0.21 6.37
N LYS A 186 -10.68 -0.91 5.95
CA LYS A 186 -9.33 -1.36 6.33
C LYS A 186 -8.52 -1.70 5.08
N GLU A 187 -7.29 -1.22 5.00
CA GLU A 187 -6.30 -1.69 4.03
C GLU A 187 -5.94 -3.14 4.34
N ILE A 188 -6.17 -4.03 3.38
CA ILE A 188 -5.92 -5.47 3.48
C ILE A 188 -4.71 -5.90 2.67
N ALA A 189 -4.50 -5.27 1.52
CA ALA A 189 -3.36 -5.56 0.66
C ALA A 189 -2.84 -4.29 -0.02
N ASN A 190 -1.54 -4.30 -0.33
CA ASN A 190 -0.86 -3.27 -1.10
C ASN A 190 0.03 -3.97 -2.14
N GLY A 191 -0.02 -3.53 -3.39
CA GLY A 191 0.77 -4.13 -4.44
C GLY A 191 1.05 -3.16 -5.59
N PHE A 192 2.10 -3.45 -6.35
CA PHE A 192 2.52 -2.61 -7.47
C PHE A 192 3.37 -3.37 -8.48
N SER A 193 3.43 -2.81 -9.70
CA SER A 193 4.50 -3.16 -10.64
C SER A 193 5.81 -2.61 -10.11
N GLU A 194 6.84 -3.46 -10.04
CA GLU A 194 8.10 -3.14 -9.43
C GLU A 194 8.92 -2.17 -10.29
N LEU A 195 9.53 -1.18 -9.64
CA LEU A 195 10.56 -0.38 -10.28
C LEU A 195 11.78 -1.26 -10.55
N ASN A 196 12.14 -1.40 -11.81
CA ASN A 196 13.25 -2.26 -12.25
C ASN A 196 14.38 -1.49 -12.94
N ASP A 197 14.34 -0.16 -12.92
CA ASP A 197 15.39 0.72 -13.39
C ASP A 197 16.33 1.07 -12.22
N PRO A 198 17.60 0.64 -12.23
CA PRO A 198 18.54 0.90 -11.14
C PRO A 198 18.88 2.40 -10.98
N GLU A 199 18.93 3.17 -12.08
CA GLU A 199 19.25 4.60 -12.01
C GLU A 199 18.10 5.39 -11.37
N ASP A 200 16.85 5.13 -11.78
CA ASP A 200 15.66 5.74 -11.17
C ASP A 200 15.54 5.33 -9.69
N GLN A 201 15.77 4.04 -9.37
CA GLN A 201 15.71 3.57 -7.99
C GLN A 201 16.78 4.23 -7.11
N ALA A 202 18.02 4.35 -7.59
CA ALA A 202 19.09 5.02 -6.87
C ALA A 202 18.77 6.51 -6.62
N LYS A 203 18.19 7.19 -7.61
CA LYS A 203 17.73 8.58 -7.47
C LYS A 203 16.64 8.67 -6.39
N ARG A 204 15.62 7.83 -6.43
CA ARG A 204 14.53 7.85 -5.42
C ARG A 204 15.02 7.53 -4.02
N PHE A 205 15.99 6.64 -3.86
CA PHE A 205 16.63 6.40 -2.56
C PHE A 205 17.37 7.63 -2.04
N LYS A 206 18.11 8.35 -2.90
CA LYS A 206 18.75 9.61 -2.52
C LYS A 206 17.74 10.68 -2.06
N ASP A 207 16.62 10.80 -2.78
CA ASP A 207 15.53 11.71 -2.42
C ASP A 207 14.89 11.33 -1.06
N GLN A 208 14.76 10.03 -0.77
CA GLN A 208 14.29 9.54 0.53
C GLN A 208 15.28 9.86 1.66
N VAL A 209 16.59 9.66 1.44
CA VAL A 209 17.63 10.01 2.43
C VAL A 209 17.58 11.52 2.73
N ALA A 210 17.46 12.37 1.71
CA ALA A 210 17.36 13.82 1.91
C ALA A 210 16.11 14.22 2.72
N LYS A 211 14.97 13.55 2.52
CA LYS A 211 13.76 13.72 3.34
C LYS A 211 14.01 13.30 4.79
N LYS A 212 14.72 12.20 5.01
CA LYS A 212 15.10 11.72 6.34
C LYS A 212 15.97 12.71 7.10
N ASP A 213 16.97 13.26 6.44
CA ASP A 213 17.87 14.27 7.02
C ASP A 213 17.12 15.56 7.37
N SER A 214 16.02 15.84 6.69
CA SER A 214 15.12 16.97 7.00
C SER A 214 14.07 16.66 8.09
N GLY A 215 14.10 15.45 8.71
CA GLY A 215 13.27 15.08 9.86
C GLY A 215 12.18 14.05 9.58
N ASP A 216 12.06 13.55 8.37
CA ASP A 216 11.14 12.45 8.04
C ASP A 216 11.72 11.11 8.57
N LYS A 217 11.17 10.64 9.69
CA LYS A 217 11.61 9.39 10.35
C LYS A 217 11.27 8.13 9.56
N GLU A 218 10.39 8.22 8.57
CA GLU A 218 9.90 7.10 7.77
C GLU A 218 10.66 6.92 6.46
N ALA A 219 11.51 7.87 6.10
CA ALA A 219 12.28 7.83 4.88
C ALA A 219 13.32 6.70 4.89
N MET A 220 13.49 6.05 3.74
CA MET A 220 14.38 4.89 3.58
C MET A 220 15.85 5.26 3.66
N HIS A 221 16.67 4.30 4.06
CA HIS A 221 18.11 4.33 3.85
C HIS A 221 18.44 3.97 2.40
N PHE A 222 19.59 4.43 1.92
CA PHE A 222 20.14 3.97 0.65
C PHE A 222 20.62 2.52 0.81
N ASP A 223 20.18 1.63 -0.06
CA ASP A 223 20.57 0.21 -0.07
C ASP A 223 21.40 -0.05 -1.34
N GLU A 224 22.74 -0.01 -1.18
CA GLU A 224 23.70 -0.21 -2.28
C GLU A 224 23.58 -1.62 -2.86
N ASP A 225 23.47 -2.63 -2.00
CA ASP A 225 23.38 -4.03 -2.43
C ASP A 225 22.11 -4.29 -3.26
N TYR A 226 21.01 -3.57 -2.98
CA TYR A 226 19.81 -3.69 -3.79
C TYR A 226 19.96 -3.02 -5.15
N ILE A 227 20.64 -1.87 -5.21
CA ILE A 227 20.96 -1.23 -6.50
C ILE A 227 21.84 -2.14 -7.34
N GLU A 228 22.91 -2.71 -6.76
CA GLU A 228 23.75 -3.70 -7.45
C GLU A 228 22.94 -4.89 -7.98
N ALA A 229 22.00 -5.41 -7.18
CA ALA A 229 21.11 -6.47 -7.64
C ALA A 229 20.25 -6.03 -8.84
N LEU A 230 19.71 -4.81 -8.83
CA LEU A 230 18.94 -4.28 -9.97
C LEU A 230 19.78 -4.13 -11.24
N GLU A 231 21.07 -3.80 -11.12
CA GLU A 231 22.00 -3.71 -12.25
C GLU A 231 22.22 -5.07 -12.95
N HIS A 232 22.06 -6.17 -12.21
CA HIS A 232 22.04 -7.54 -12.80
C HIS A 232 20.77 -7.83 -13.60
N GLY A 233 19.72 -7.04 -13.43
CA GLY A 233 18.49 -7.10 -14.20
C GLY A 233 17.33 -7.72 -13.44
N LEU A 234 16.44 -6.89 -12.88
CA LEU A 234 15.12 -7.33 -12.41
C LEU A 234 14.17 -7.42 -13.60
N PRO A 235 13.62 -8.59 -13.93
CA PRO A 235 12.60 -8.68 -14.98
C PRO A 235 11.36 -7.86 -14.61
N PRO A 236 10.53 -7.42 -15.57
CA PRO A 236 9.23 -6.87 -15.24
C PRO A 236 8.51 -7.81 -14.28
N CYS A 237 8.12 -7.33 -13.12
CA CYS A 237 7.45 -8.13 -12.09
C CYS A 237 6.52 -7.27 -11.27
N ALA A 238 5.62 -7.90 -10.55
CA ALA A 238 4.75 -7.22 -9.61
C ALA A 238 4.67 -7.98 -8.29
N GLY A 239 4.68 -7.22 -7.20
CA GLY A 239 4.61 -7.71 -5.84
C GLY A 239 3.34 -7.31 -5.12
N VAL A 240 2.98 -8.07 -4.09
CA VAL A 240 1.84 -7.80 -3.22
C VAL A 240 2.17 -8.19 -1.79
N GLY A 241 1.83 -7.30 -0.85
CA GLY A 241 1.78 -7.60 0.57
C GLY A 241 0.34 -7.66 1.08
N ILE A 242 0.04 -8.65 1.90
CA ILE A 242 -1.29 -8.88 2.48
C ILE A 242 -1.15 -9.01 3.98
N GLY A 243 -1.90 -8.19 4.73
CA GLY A 243 -2.00 -8.30 6.19
C GLY A 243 -2.86 -9.50 6.58
N ILE A 244 -2.23 -10.59 7.03
CA ILE A 244 -2.92 -11.84 7.38
C ILE A 244 -3.83 -11.63 8.59
N ASP A 245 -3.39 -10.89 9.60
CA ASP A 245 -4.21 -10.61 10.77
C ASP A 245 -5.49 -9.84 10.40
N ARG A 246 -5.38 -8.80 9.58
CA ARG A 246 -6.53 -8.03 9.10
C ARG A 246 -7.47 -8.88 8.23
N LEU A 247 -6.92 -9.75 7.36
CA LEU A 247 -7.72 -10.69 6.58
C LEU A 247 -8.44 -11.69 7.48
N THR A 248 -7.78 -12.18 8.53
CA THR A 248 -8.37 -13.09 9.52
C THR A 248 -9.50 -12.40 10.28
N MET A 249 -9.30 -11.16 10.73
CA MET A 249 -10.36 -10.35 11.35
C MET A 249 -11.61 -10.28 10.45
N LEU A 250 -11.43 -10.00 9.18
CA LEU A 250 -12.53 -9.93 8.21
C LEU A 250 -13.27 -11.28 8.08
N ILE A 251 -12.55 -12.39 7.96
CA ILE A 251 -13.14 -13.72 7.74
C ILE A 251 -13.86 -14.20 8.98
N THR A 252 -13.36 -13.91 10.17
CA THR A 252 -13.94 -14.34 11.45
C THR A 252 -14.97 -13.37 12.01
N GLY A 253 -15.02 -12.13 11.49
CA GLY A 253 -15.86 -11.06 12.03
C GLY A 253 -15.35 -10.49 13.35
N THR A 254 -14.04 -10.61 13.62
CA THR A 254 -13.40 -10.15 14.84
C THR A 254 -13.07 -8.65 14.72
N GLU A 255 -13.36 -7.87 15.76
CA GLU A 255 -13.21 -6.42 15.75
C GLU A 255 -11.80 -5.94 16.14
N SER A 256 -11.06 -6.76 16.90
CA SER A 256 -9.73 -6.40 17.42
C SER A 256 -8.64 -7.30 16.84
N ILE A 257 -7.55 -6.68 16.37
CA ILE A 257 -6.36 -7.39 15.88
C ILE A 257 -5.73 -8.27 16.97
N ARG A 258 -5.90 -7.91 18.25
CA ARG A 258 -5.38 -8.67 19.39
C ARG A 258 -6.01 -10.06 19.51
N ASP A 259 -7.25 -10.22 19.03
CA ASP A 259 -7.97 -11.49 19.12
C ASP A 259 -7.55 -12.50 18.05
N VAL A 260 -6.81 -12.04 17.03
CA VAL A 260 -6.29 -12.86 15.93
C VAL A 260 -4.76 -12.93 15.90
N CYS A 261 -4.07 -12.08 16.65
CA CYS A 261 -2.62 -12.07 16.72
C CYS A 261 -2.12 -13.24 17.57
N LEU A 262 -1.25 -14.08 16.99
CA LEU A 262 -0.78 -15.34 17.61
C LEU A 262 0.05 -15.17 18.89
N LEU A 263 0.55 -13.98 19.21
CA LEU A 263 1.37 -13.74 20.39
C LEU A 263 0.59 -13.44 21.67
N TYR A 264 -0.70 -13.13 21.58
CA TYR A 264 -1.53 -12.73 22.71
C TYR A 264 -2.61 -13.75 23.07
N THR A 265 -2.56 -14.94 22.51
CA THR A 265 -3.41 -16.06 22.92
C THR A 265 -2.78 -16.78 24.08
N SER A 266 -2.86 -16.21 25.27
CA SER A 266 -2.61 -16.88 26.55
C SER A 266 -3.65 -16.46 27.57
#